data_ab751813601845a3153e31ec69b624b0
#
_entry.id   ab751813601845a3153e31ec69b624b0
#
_cell.length_a   1.000
_cell.length_b   1.000
_cell.length_c   1.000
_cell.angle_alpha   90.00
_cell.angle_beta   90.00
_cell.angle_gamma   90.00
#
_symmetry.space_group_name_H-M   'P 1'
#
loop_
_entity.id
_entity.type
_entity.pdbx_description
1 polymer ?
#
loop_
_entity_poly.entity_id
_entity_poly.type
_entity_poly.pdbx_seq_one_letter_code
_entity_poly.pdbx_strand_id
1 'polypeptide(L)'
;PKRITDSAAEEREPVFSPDGNSIIYISDDGLSARLCRATRADDSIYWWQNEEFKTENLSEDGEVVEDIIYSPDGKNISMIKGKGDLWIADADGKNQRKLISSWNAPRYDWSPNGRWIAYSVYDNNFNRDIWIVPVDGSKPAFNLSRHPDSDGGVKWSPDGKLLAFTGRRFDTETDIYYVWLKKSDEQISSRERELDKAVDLMKKSRPFS
;
A
#
# COMPACT_ATOMS: atom_id res chain seq x y z
N PRO A 1 -7.12 28.28 6.50
CA PRO A 1 -7.18 26.88 6.93
C PRO A 1 -8.36 26.68 7.87
N LYS A 2 -9.02 25.49 7.81
CA LYS A 2 -10.04 25.07 8.76
C LYS A 2 -9.48 23.94 9.63
N ARG A 3 -9.82 23.95 10.90
CA ARG A 3 -9.53 22.87 11.84
C ARG A 3 -10.62 21.81 11.71
N ILE A 4 -10.20 20.54 11.56
CA ILE A 4 -11.11 19.38 11.40
C ILE A 4 -11.29 18.63 12.71
N THR A 5 -10.20 18.49 13.47
CA THR A 5 -10.18 17.78 14.76
C THR A 5 -10.09 18.78 15.92
N ASP A 6 -10.70 18.46 17.04
CA ASP A 6 -10.65 19.26 18.27
C ASP A 6 -10.36 18.36 19.47
N SER A 7 -9.24 17.66 19.42
CA SER A 7 -8.74 16.80 20.49
C SER A 7 -7.49 17.41 21.15
N ALA A 8 -7.11 16.90 22.32
CA ALA A 8 -5.83 17.21 22.97
C ALA A 8 -4.69 16.28 22.48
N ALA A 9 -5.00 15.34 21.60
CA ALA A 9 -4.04 14.41 21.03
C ALA A 9 -3.22 15.02 19.90
N GLU A 10 -2.08 14.41 19.59
CA GLU A 10 -1.31 14.71 18.39
C GLU A 10 -1.93 13.96 17.20
N GLU A 11 -2.35 14.72 16.19
CA GLU A 11 -2.94 14.18 14.97
C GLU A 11 -1.88 14.12 13.87
N ARG A 12 -1.69 12.94 13.27
CA ARG A 12 -0.63 12.72 12.27
C ARG A 12 -1.08 11.82 11.12
N GLU A 13 -0.33 11.83 10.02
CA GLU A 13 -0.52 11.00 8.83
C GLU A 13 -1.93 11.08 8.23
N PRO A 14 -2.47 12.27 7.93
CA PRO A 14 -3.79 12.36 7.33
C PRO A 14 -3.76 11.89 5.87
N VAL A 15 -4.66 10.99 5.53
CA VAL A 15 -4.81 10.46 4.16
C VAL A 15 -6.27 10.56 3.73
N PHE A 16 -6.51 11.23 2.60
CA PHE A 16 -7.86 11.26 2.01
C PHE A 16 -8.26 9.90 1.48
N SER A 17 -9.52 9.52 1.70
CA SER A 17 -10.13 8.42 0.96
C SER A 17 -10.13 8.72 -0.55
N PRO A 18 -10.02 7.69 -1.41
CA PRO A 18 -9.98 7.88 -2.87
C PRO A 18 -11.20 8.61 -3.44
N ASP A 19 -12.35 8.53 -2.80
CA ASP A 19 -13.57 9.25 -3.14
C ASP A 19 -13.62 10.69 -2.58
N GLY A 20 -12.63 11.08 -1.78
CA GLY A 20 -12.52 12.39 -1.15
C GLY A 20 -13.56 12.67 -0.05
N ASN A 21 -14.31 11.67 0.41
CA ASN A 21 -15.39 11.84 1.37
C ASN A 21 -14.97 11.69 2.84
N SER A 22 -13.79 11.15 3.11
CA SER A 22 -13.25 11.02 4.45
C SER A 22 -11.75 11.25 4.49
N ILE A 23 -11.25 11.50 5.69
CA ILE A 23 -9.82 11.54 6.01
C ILE A 23 -9.59 10.50 7.08
N ILE A 24 -8.69 9.54 6.83
CA ILE A 24 -8.15 8.64 7.84
C ILE A 24 -6.88 9.27 8.41
N TYR A 25 -6.69 9.19 9.69
CA TYR A 25 -5.53 9.78 10.38
C TYR A 25 -5.22 9.01 11.66
N ILE A 26 -4.06 9.26 12.23
CA ILE A 26 -3.65 8.72 13.52
C ILE A 26 -3.84 9.80 14.58
N SER A 27 -4.48 9.43 15.68
CA SER A 27 -4.64 10.27 16.86
C SER A 27 -3.86 9.65 18.02
N ASP A 28 -2.84 10.34 18.53
CA ASP A 28 -1.92 9.87 19.56
C ASP A 28 -2.06 10.74 20.83
N ASP A 29 -2.55 10.15 21.92
CA ASP A 29 -2.72 10.83 23.21
C ASP A 29 -1.49 10.68 24.13
N GLY A 30 -0.38 10.14 23.60
CA GLY A 30 0.86 9.87 24.33
C GLY A 30 0.84 8.55 25.13
N LEU A 31 -0.30 7.88 25.21
CA LEU A 31 -0.47 6.55 25.82
C LEU A 31 -0.82 5.50 24.76
N SER A 32 -1.57 5.89 23.74
CA SER A 32 -1.98 5.02 22.65
C SER A 32 -2.20 5.80 21.36
N ALA A 33 -1.75 5.23 20.25
CA ALA A 33 -2.05 5.73 18.92
C ALA A 33 -3.26 4.97 18.35
N ARG A 34 -4.24 5.70 17.78
CA ARG A 34 -5.49 5.15 17.27
C ARG A 34 -5.72 5.54 15.83
N LEU A 35 -6.23 4.60 15.05
CA LEU A 35 -6.73 4.91 13.73
C LEU A 35 -8.09 5.62 13.85
N CYS A 36 -8.19 6.81 13.29
CA CYS A 36 -9.38 7.64 13.33
C CYS A 36 -9.84 8.02 11.94
N ARG A 37 -11.12 8.35 11.82
CA ARG A 37 -11.72 8.86 10.57
C ARG A 37 -12.43 10.17 10.85
N ALA A 38 -12.22 11.15 9.96
CA ALA A 38 -13.00 12.39 9.93
C ALA A 38 -13.86 12.43 8.64
N THR A 39 -15.09 12.91 8.78
CA THR A 39 -16.02 13.13 7.68
C THR A 39 -16.66 14.50 7.81
N ARG A 40 -17.20 15.01 6.72
CA ARG A 40 -18.02 16.22 6.73
C ARG A 40 -19.30 15.99 7.54
N ALA A 41 -19.75 17.00 8.27
CA ALA A 41 -21.04 16.94 8.97
C ALA A 41 -22.20 16.96 7.97
N ASP A 42 -22.06 17.78 6.91
CA ASP A 42 -22.96 17.83 5.75
C ASP A 42 -22.17 17.35 4.51
N ASP A 43 -22.52 16.18 4.00
CA ASP A 43 -21.87 15.55 2.84
C ASP A 43 -22.32 16.13 1.49
N SER A 44 -23.39 16.93 1.47
CA SER A 44 -23.91 17.60 0.27
C SER A 44 -23.09 18.81 -0.17
N ILE A 45 -22.24 19.34 0.70
CA ILE A 45 -21.38 20.51 0.44
C ILE A 45 -19.89 20.12 0.52
N TYR A 46 -19.03 20.96 -0.03
CA TYR A 46 -17.58 20.70 -0.06
C TYR A 46 -16.91 20.83 1.32
N TRP A 47 -15.75 20.25 1.50
CA TRP A 47 -14.95 20.32 2.74
C TRP A 47 -14.77 21.77 3.23
N TRP A 48 -14.46 22.70 2.34
CA TRP A 48 -14.21 24.10 2.67
C TRP A 48 -15.48 24.88 3.06
N GLN A 49 -16.66 24.35 2.76
CA GLN A 49 -17.95 24.94 3.10
C GLN A 49 -18.49 24.41 4.45
N ASN A 50 -18.04 23.23 4.88
CA ASN A 50 -18.45 22.67 6.17
C ASN A 50 -17.84 23.47 7.32
N GLU A 51 -18.63 23.76 8.33
CA GLU A 51 -18.20 24.36 9.60
C GLU A 51 -17.95 23.30 10.68
N GLU A 52 -18.58 22.13 10.56
CA GLU A 52 -18.49 21.02 11.50
C GLU A 52 -18.03 19.74 10.83
N PHE A 53 -17.32 18.91 11.59
CA PHE A 53 -16.80 17.61 11.14
C PHE A 53 -17.12 16.53 12.17
N LYS A 54 -17.37 15.31 11.70
CA LYS A 54 -17.59 14.14 12.55
C LYS A 54 -16.29 13.36 12.61
N THR A 55 -15.87 12.97 13.80
CA THR A 55 -14.72 12.11 14.00
C THR A 55 -15.15 10.81 14.68
N GLU A 56 -14.58 9.70 14.26
CA GLU A 56 -14.79 8.39 14.89
C GLU A 56 -13.47 7.65 15.08
N ASN A 57 -13.38 6.89 16.17
CA ASN A 57 -12.27 5.97 16.41
C ASN A 57 -12.56 4.64 15.70
N LEU A 58 -11.60 4.14 14.92
CA LEU A 58 -11.70 2.90 14.15
C LEU A 58 -10.89 1.75 14.75
N SER A 59 -10.01 2.01 15.71
CA SER A 59 -9.23 0.99 16.42
C SER A 59 -9.46 1.06 17.91
N GLU A 60 -9.67 -0.10 18.54
CA GLU A 60 -9.91 -0.20 19.99
C GLU A 60 -8.68 -0.68 20.76
N ASP A 61 -7.67 -1.15 20.07
CA ASP A 61 -6.57 -1.96 20.62
C ASP A 61 -5.40 -1.15 21.19
N GLY A 62 -5.35 0.16 20.99
CA GLY A 62 -4.30 1.04 21.56
C GLY A 62 -2.88 0.70 21.08
N GLU A 63 -2.71 -0.14 20.06
CA GLU A 63 -1.42 -0.41 19.47
C GLU A 63 -0.95 0.79 18.64
N VAL A 64 0.37 0.98 18.59
CA VAL A 64 0.97 1.98 17.69
C VAL A 64 0.57 1.68 16.26
N VAL A 65 0.03 2.67 15.56
CA VAL A 65 -0.36 2.59 14.14
C VAL A 65 0.49 3.58 13.36
N GLU A 66 1.00 3.16 12.21
CA GLU A 66 1.85 3.96 11.32
C GLU A 66 1.63 3.55 9.85
N ASP A 67 2.14 4.37 8.91
CA ASP A 67 2.19 4.09 7.47
C ASP A 67 0.82 3.73 6.87
N ILE A 68 -0.16 4.62 7.01
CA ILE A 68 -1.49 4.43 6.41
C ILE A 68 -1.43 4.68 4.91
N ILE A 69 -1.72 3.65 4.11
CA ILE A 69 -1.70 3.72 2.65
C ILE A 69 -2.97 3.09 2.07
N TYR A 70 -3.70 3.84 1.24
CA TYR A 70 -4.79 3.26 0.44
C TYR A 70 -4.25 2.36 -0.67
N SER A 71 -4.96 1.25 -0.93
CA SER A 71 -4.71 0.45 -2.14
C SER A 71 -5.02 1.26 -3.40
N PRO A 72 -4.32 1.02 -4.53
CA PRO A 72 -4.56 1.77 -5.77
C PRO A 72 -5.99 1.68 -6.32
N ASP A 73 -6.72 0.61 -6.00
CA ASP A 73 -8.13 0.45 -6.37
C ASP A 73 -9.10 1.09 -5.36
N GLY A 74 -8.58 1.68 -4.29
CA GLY A 74 -9.33 2.38 -3.26
C GLY A 74 -10.18 1.52 -2.34
N LYS A 75 -10.05 0.18 -2.38
CA LYS A 75 -10.94 -0.73 -1.62
C LYS A 75 -10.41 -1.08 -0.24
N ASN A 76 -9.11 -0.97 -0.04
CA ASN A 76 -8.45 -1.33 1.20
C ASN A 76 -7.50 -0.24 1.65
N ILE A 77 -7.15 -0.28 2.92
CA ILE A 77 -6.01 0.43 3.49
C ILE A 77 -5.04 -0.57 4.11
N SER A 78 -3.76 -0.27 4.04
CA SER A 78 -2.71 -0.95 4.79
C SER A 78 -2.18 -0.04 5.87
N MET A 79 -1.72 -0.63 6.96
CA MET A 79 -1.09 0.07 8.06
C MET A 79 -0.10 -0.85 8.78
N ILE A 80 0.89 -0.27 9.41
CA ILE A 80 1.79 -0.99 10.31
C ILE A 80 1.24 -0.87 11.73
N LYS A 81 1.16 -1.99 12.44
CA LYS A 81 0.79 -2.02 13.86
C LYS A 81 1.85 -2.66 14.72
N GLY A 82 1.96 -2.13 15.94
CA GLY A 82 2.90 -2.65 16.94
C GLY A 82 4.35 -2.52 16.49
N LYS A 83 5.11 -3.62 16.54
CA LYS A 83 6.55 -3.63 16.21
C LYS A 83 6.86 -3.73 14.72
N GLY A 84 5.86 -4.05 13.88
CA GLY A 84 6.10 -4.19 12.44
C GLY A 84 5.10 -5.10 11.72
N ASP A 85 4.01 -5.49 12.35
CA ASP A 85 2.96 -6.26 11.69
C ASP A 85 2.27 -5.42 10.62
N LEU A 86 2.15 -5.94 9.39
CA LEU A 86 1.36 -5.31 8.34
C LEU A 86 -0.10 -5.76 8.43
N TRP A 87 -0.99 -4.82 8.59
CA TRP A 87 -2.43 -5.02 8.66
C TRP A 87 -3.13 -4.44 7.44
N ILE A 88 -4.26 -5.04 7.10
CA ILE A 88 -5.17 -4.59 6.06
C ILE A 88 -6.54 -4.35 6.68
N ALA A 89 -7.20 -3.30 6.22
CA ALA A 89 -8.58 -3.01 6.53
C ALA A 89 -9.36 -2.66 5.25
N ASP A 90 -10.68 -2.61 5.35
CA ASP A 90 -11.51 -2.03 4.30
C ASP A 90 -11.23 -0.53 4.16
N ALA A 91 -11.65 0.07 3.05
CA ALA A 91 -11.41 1.50 2.76
C ALA A 91 -11.97 2.45 3.82
N ASP A 92 -12.95 2.02 4.61
CA ASP A 92 -13.51 2.79 5.73
C ASP A 92 -12.76 2.58 7.06
N GLY A 93 -11.67 1.80 7.06
CA GLY A 93 -10.85 1.48 8.21
C GLY A 93 -11.37 0.34 9.09
N LYS A 94 -12.48 -0.31 8.70
CA LYS A 94 -13.07 -1.44 9.43
C LYS A 94 -12.52 -2.78 8.96
N ASN A 95 -12.97 -3.87 9.60
CA ASN A 95 -12.57 -5.25 9.27
C ASN A 95 -11.05 -5.44 9.22
N GLN A 96 -10.36 -4.87 10.20
CA GLN A 96 -8.91 -4.92 10.30
C GLN A 96 -8.43 -6.35 10.53
N ARG A 97 -7.42 -6.76 9.76
CA ARG A 97 -6.80 -8.09 9.89
C ARG A 97 -5.31 -8.04 9.62
N LYS A 98 -4.56 -8.86 10.32
CA LYS A 98 -3.13 -9.01 10.10
C LYS A 98 -2.88 -9.80 8.81
N LEU A 99 -2.09 -9.22 7.90
CA LEU A 99 -1.66 -9.88 6.67
C LEU A 99 -0.26 -10.47 6.82
N ILE A 100 0.66 -9.75 7.43
CA ILE A 100 2.06 -10.16 7.65
C ILE A 100 2.40 -9.98 9.12
N SER A 101 2.92 -11.03 9.76
CA SER A 101 3.50 -10.93 11.09
C SER A 101 5.00 -10.70 10.98
N SER A 102 5.49 -9.63 11.59
CA SER A 102 6.90 -9.28 11.55
C SER A 102 7.36 -8.55 12.83
N TRP A 103 8.61 -8.77 13.19
CA TRP A 103 9.27 -8.08 14.31
C TRP A 103 9.84 -6.70 13.92
N ASN A 104 9.84 -6.37 12.62
CA ASN A 104 10.23 -5.07 12.07
C ASN A 104 9.29 -4.70 10.92
N ALA A 105 9.08 -3.40 10.72
CA ALA A 105 8.19 -2.89 9.68
C ALA A 105 8.68 -3.31 8.29
N PRO A 106 7.86 -4.01 7.48
CA PRO A 106 8.19 -4.33 6.10
C PRO A 106 8.22 -3.06 5.25
N ARG A 107 9.14 -3.02 4.30
CA ARG A 107 9.02 -2.07 3.18
C ARG A 107 8.19 -2.74 2.11
N TYR A 108 7.09 -2.12 1.71
CA TYR A 108 6.14 -2.75 0.81
C TYR A 108 5.63 -1.80 -0.28
N ASP A 109 5.00 -2.39 -1.27
CA ASP A 109 4.34 -1.69 -2.36
C ASP A 109 3.09 -2.47 -2.80
N TRP A 110 2.02 -1.75 -3.10
CA TRP A 110 0.78 -2.31 -3.60
C TRP A 110 0.88 -2.61 -5.09
N SER A 111 0.34 -3.76 -5.52
CA SER A 111 0.11 -3.97 -6.95
C SER A 111 -0.90 -2.97 -7.50
N PRO A 112 -0.77 -2.52 -8.77
CA PRO A 112 -1.67 -1.52 -9.35
C PRO A 112 -3.16 -1.88 -9.32
N ASN A 113 -3.48 -3.18 -9.24
CA ASN A 113 -4.85 -3.67 -9.16
C ASN A 113 -5.35 -3.89 -7.70
N GLY A 114 -4.57 -3.49 -6.70
CA GLY A 114 -4.92 -3.62 -5.28
C GLY A 114 -5.00 -5.05 -4.72
N ARG A 115 -4.61 -6.08 -5.50
CA ARG A 115 -4.81 -7.49 -5.11
C ARG A 115 -3.61 -8.14 -4.44
N TRP A 116 -2.41 -7.55 -4.59
CA TRP A 116 -1.17 -8.10 -4.09
C TRP A 116 -0.35 -7.04 -3.37
N ILE A 117 0.43 -7.48 -2.41
CA ILE A 117 1.50 -6.71 -1.81
C ILE A 117 2.82 -7.41 -2.11
N ALA A 118 3.79 -6.65 -2.61
CA ALA A 118 5.19 -7.02 -2.65
C ALA A 118 5.91 -6.35 -1.48
N TYR A 119 6.75 -7.07 -0.76
CA TYR A 119 7.40 -6.53 0.42
C TYR A 119 8.79 -7.12 0.65
N SER A 120 9.57 -6.41 1.43
CA SER A 120 10.83 -6.92 1.97
C SER A 120 10.87 -6.72 3.48
N VAL A 121 11.33 -7.74 4.18
CA VAL A 121 11.45 -7.78 5.63
C VAL A 121 12.69 -8.58 6.01
N TYR A 122 13.34 -8.21 7.12
CA TYR A 122 14.45 -8.99 7.65
C TYR A 122 13.94 -10.28 8.29
N ASP A 123 14.58 -11.38 7.96
CA ASP A 123 14.42 -12.65 8.68
C ASP A 123 15.26 -12.67 9.98
N ASN A 124 15.20 -13.79 10.72
CA ASN A 124 15.95 -13.96 11.96
C ASN A 124 17.48 -14.04 11.77
N ASN A 125 17.95 -14.18 10.54
CA ASN A 125 19.37 -14.21 10.18
C ASN A 125 19.84 -12.87 9.59
N PHE A 126 18.99 -11.84 9.66
CA PHE A 126 19.22 -10.52 9.05
C PHE A 126 19.36 -10.54 7.52
N ASN A 127 18.91 -11.63 6.86
CA ASN A 127 18.71 -11.61 5.42
C ASN A 127 17.40 -10.92 5.08
N ARG A 128 17.34 -10.30 3.92
CA ARG A 128 16.16 -9.61 3.46
C ARG A 128 15.86 -10.00 2.02
N ASP A 129 14.77 -10.72 1.84
CA ASP A 129 14.27 -11.15 0.55
C ASP A 129 13.05 -10.35 0.11
N ILE A 130 12.75 -10.42 -1.18
CA ILE A 130 11.51 -9.93 -1.75
C ILE A 130 10.44 -11.03 -1.70
N TRP A 131 9.32 -10.69 -1.10
CA TRP A 131 8.16 -11.55 -0.96
C TRP A 131 6.96 -10.94 -1.64
N ILE A 132 6.01 -11.78 -2.07
CA ILE A 132 4.68 -11.37 -2.53
C ILE A 132 3.60 -12.13 -1.76
N VAL A 133 2.48 -11.45 -1.49
CA VAL A 133 1.34 -12.06 -0.80
C VAL A 133 0.03 -11.52 -1.37
N PRO A 134 -1.00 -12.37 -1.60
CA PRO A 134 -2.31 -11.88 -1.99
C PRO A 134 -2.98 -11.19 -0.80
N VAL A 135 -3.59 -10.05 -1.06
CA VAL A 135 -4.22 -9.21 -0.03
C VAL A 135 -5.37 -9.92 0.68
N ASP A 136 -6.10 -10.77 -0.03
CA ASP A 136 -7.22 -11.57 0.53
C ASP A 136 -6.77 -12.73 1.45
N GLY A 137 -5.46 -12.97 1.57
CA GLY A 137 -4.92 -14.06 2.37
C GLY A 137 -5.20 -15.46 1.81
N SER A 138 -5.65 -15.58 0.56
CA SER A 138 -6.03 -16.85 -0.09
C SER A 138 -4.86 -17.81 -0.27
N LYS A 139 -3.62 -17.31 -0.22
CA LYS A 139 -2.39 -18.09 -0.33
C LYS A 139 -1.33 -17.56 0.63
N PRO A 140 -0.41 -18.42 1.08
CA PRO A 140 0.75 -17.97 1.85
C PRO A 140 1.65 -17.04 1.02
N ALA A 141 2.44 -16.23 1.72
CA ALA A 141 3.46 -15.41 1.08
C ALA A 141 4.49 -16.28 0.34
N PHE A 142 4.90 -15.81 -0.83
CA PHE A 142 5.90 -16.47 -1.67
C PHE A 142 7.18 -15.65 -1.70
N ASN A 143 8.30 -16.29 -1.35
CA ASN A 143 9.63 -15.69 -1.48
C ASN A 143 10.04 -15.68 -2.95
N LEU A 144 10.19 -14.49 -3.52
CA LEU A 144 10.46 -14.27 -4.92
C LEU A 144 11.96 -14.30 -5.23
N SER A 145 12.77 -13.61 -4.45
CA SER A 145 14.19 -13.40 -4.76
C SER A 145 15.09 -14.54 -4.33
N ARG A 146 14.81 -15.17 -3.19
CA ARG A 146 15.54 -16.34 -2.65
C ARG A 146 17.05 -16.21 -2.76
N HIS A 147 17.58 -15.07 -2.39
CA HIS A 147 19.00 -14.79 -2.51
C HIS A 147 19.65 -14.72 -1.11
N PRO A 148 20.89 -15.19 -0.95
CA PRO A 148 21.57 -15.19 0.36
C PRO A 148 21.99 -13.80 0.85
N ASP A 149 21.92 -12.76 0.00
CA ASP A 149 22.21 -11.40 0.37
C ASP A 149 20.94 -10.54 0.39
N SER A 150 21.03 -9.30 0.88
CA SER A 150 19.89 -8.43 1.14
C SER A 150 19.29 -7.84 -0.13
N ASP A 151 18.02 -8.12 -0.38
CA ASP A 151 17.19 -7.50 -1.39
C ASP A 151 16.18 -6.53 -0.75
N GLY A 152 15.83 -5.43 -1.42
CA GLY A 152 14.89 -4.47 -0.86
C GLY A 152 14.40 -3.43 -1.84
N GLY A 153 13.62 -2.46 -1.35
CA GLY A 153 13.13 -1.35 -2.16
C GLY A 153 12.22 -1.78 -3.31
N VAL A 154 11.41 -2.83 -3.10
CA VAL A 154 10.54 -3.40 -4.13
C VAL A 154 9.50 -2.39 -4.62
N LYS A 155 9.29 -2.37 -5.94
CA LYS A 155 8.30 -1.55 -6.64
C LYS A 155 7.63 -2.32 -7.76
N TRP A 156 6.31 -2.17 -7.88
CA TRP A 156 5.55 -2.68 -9.00
C TRP A 156 5.71 -1.79 -10.24
N SER A 157 5.74 -2.42 -11.42
CA SER A 157 5.51 -1.67 -12.64
C SER A 157 4.05 -1.19 -12.72
N PRO A 158 3.77 -0.05 -13.39
CA PRO A 158 2.40 0.48 -13.50
C PRO A 158 1.39 -0.47 -14.15
N ASP A 159 1.85 -1.39 -15.00
CA ASP A 159 1.04 -2.42 -15.64
C ASP A 159 0.89 -3.71 -14.81
N GLY A 160 1.56 -3.78 -13.65
CA GLY A 160 1.53 -4.92 -12.73
C GLY A 160 2.20 -6.19 -13.25
N LYS A 161 3.04 -6.12 -14.28
CA LYS A 161 3.71 -7.28 -14.90
C LYS A 161 5.10 -7.56 -14.34
N LEU A 162 5.74 -6.53 -13.81
CA LEU A 162 7.10 -6.55 -13.30
C LEU A 162 7.17 -6.12 -11.85
N LEU A 163 8.16 -6.66 -11.15
CA LEU A 163 8.67 -6.09 -9.91
C LEU A 163 10.11 -5.67 -10.11
N ALA A 164 10.45 -4.44 -9.74
CA ALA A 164 11.81 -3.96 -9.62
C ALA A 164 12.21 -3.90 -8.14
N PHE A 165 13.46 -4.18 -7.85
CA PHE A 165 14.00 -4.12 -6.50
C PHE A 165 15.51 -3.87 -6.52
N THR A 166 16.07 -3.47 -5.40
CA THR A 166 17.51 -3.36 -5.23
C THR A 166 18.04 -4.63 -4.59
N GLY A 167 19.22 -5.06 -4.99
CA GLY A 167 19.87 -6.24 -4.43
C GLY A 167 21.37 -6.17 -4.59
N ARG A 168 22.07 -6.95 -3.79
CA ARG A 168 23.51 -7.08 -3.85
C ARG A 168 23.86 -8.50 -4.31
N ARG A 169 24.31 -8.64 -5.58
CA ARG A 169 24.62 -9.90 -6.22
C ARG A 169 26.10 -10.08 -6.50
N PHE A 170 26.82 -8.97 -6.66
CA PHE A 170 28.23 -8.95 -7.00
C PHE A 170 28.96 -7.99 -6.06
N ASP A 171 29.94 -8.49 -5.35
CA ASP A 171 30.76 -7.75 -4.37
C ASP A 171 29.93 -6.91 -3.37
N THR A 172 30.25 -5.62 -3.25
CA THR A 172 29.65 -4.69 -2.32
C THR A 172 28.63 -3.74 -2.98
N GLU A 173 28.46 -3.83 -4.30
CA GLU A 173 27.62 -2.91 -5.06
C GLU A 173 26.14 -3.30 -4.97
N THR A 174 25.29 -2.32 -4.87
CA THR A 174 23.83 -2.50 -4.89
C THR A 174 23.30 -2.07 -6.23
N ASP A 175 22.69 -3.02 -6.94
CA ASP A 175 22.15 -2.84 -8.27
C ASP A 175 20.62 -2.92 -8.29
N ILE A 176 20.02 -2.53 -9.41
CA ILE A 176 18.58 -2.65 -9.64
C ILE A 176 18.33 -3.92 -10.46
N TYR A 177 17.44 -4.74 -9.93
CA TYR A 177 16.97 -5.96 -10.57
C TYR A 177 15.49 -5.84 -10.88
N TYR A 178 15.04 -6.63 -11.86
CA TYR A 178 13.61 -6.81 -12.12
C TYR A 178 13.28 -8.26 -12.42
N VAL A 179 12.03 -8.62 -12.22
CA VAL A 179 11.51 -9.95 -12.53
C VAL A 179 10.13 -9.84 -13.17
N TRP A 180 9.90 -10.67 -14.19
CA TRP A 180 8.57 -10.87 -14.75
C TRP A 180 7.75 -11.78 -13.84
N LEU A 181 6.51 -11.40 -13.56
CA LEU A 181 5.63 -12.20 -12.70
C LEU A 181 4.96 -13.36 -13.45
N LYS A 182 4.91 -13.27 -14.76
CA LYS A 182 4.41 -14.34 -15.62
C LYS A 182 5.40 -14.63 -16.74
N LYS A 183 5.73 -15.90 -16.92
CA LYS A 183 6.61 -16.35 -17.99
C LYS A 183 6.08 -16.00 -19.39
N SER A 184 4.77 -15.99 -19.59
CA SER A 184 4.15 -15.56 -20.85
C SER A 184 4.45 -14.11 -21.20
N ASP A 185 4.49 -13.23 -20.18
CA ASP A 185 4.78 -11.80 -20.41
C ASP A 185 6.27 -11.56 -20.71
N GLU A 186 7.15 -12.38 -20.15
CA GLU A 186 8.59 -12.38 -20.47
C GLU A 186 8.85 -12.80 -21.92
N GLN A 187 8.12 -13.78 -22.43
CA GLN A 187 8.31 -14.37 -23.75
C GLN A 187 7.76 -13.52 -24.91
N ILE A 188 6.97 -12.47 -24.64
CA ILE A 188 6.47 -11.56 -25.67
C ILE A 188 7.64 -10.77 -26.27
N SER A 189 7.80 -10.84 -27.59
CA SER A 189 8.84 -10.10 -28.30
C SER A 189 8.63 -8.58 -28.20
N SER A 190 9.73 -7.82 -28.35
CA SER A 190 9.65 -6.35 -28.37
C SER A 190 8.69 -5.82 -29.45
N ARG A 191 8.67 -6.50 -30.63
CA ARG A 191 7.77 -6.16 -31.74
C ARG A 191 6.29 -6.34 -31.37
N GLU A 192 5.95 -7.43 -30.69
CA GLU A 192 4.56 -7.67 -30.24
C GLU A 192 4.13 -6.64 -29.19
N ARG A 193 5.01 -6.27 -28.26
CA ARG A 193 4.73 -5.21 -27.27
C ARG A 193 4.49 -3.84 -27.92
N GLU A 194 5.25 -3.49 -28.94
CA GLU A 194 5.05 -2.26 -29.71
C GLU A 194 3.73 -2.30 -30.49
N LEU A 195 3.37 -3.44 -31.05
CA LEU A 195 2.10 -3.62 -31.75
C LEU A 195 0.91 -3.47 -30.79
N ASP A 196 0.97 -4.10 -29.62
CA ASP A 196 -0.09 -4.00 -28.60
C ASP A 196 -0.26 -2.54 -28.13
N LYS A 197 0.83 -1.81 -27.88
CA LYS A 197 0.79 -0.39 -27.57
C LYS A 197 0.12 0.44 -28.67
N ALA A 198 0.47 0.18 -29.93
CA ALA A 198 -0.12 0.88 -31.06
C ALA A 198 -1.63 0.61 -31.15
N VAL A 199 -2.05 -0.65 -30.98
CA VAL A 199 -3.48 -1.03 -30.95
C VAL A 199 -4.23 -0.35 -29.82
N ASP A 200 -3.65 -0.27 -28.63
CA ASP A 200 -4.28 0.39 -27.48
C ASP A 200 -4.40 1.91 -27.68
N LEU A 201 -3.41 2.55 -28.28
CA LEU A 201 -3.48 3.96 -28.67
C LEU A 201 -4.58 4.21 -29.70
N MET A 202 -4.69 3.31 -30.69
CA MET A 202 -5.74 3.40 -31.71
C MET A 202 -7.15 3.23 -31.10
N LYS A 203 -7.31 2.33 -30.13
CA LYS A 203 -8.59 2.18 -29.41
C LYS A 203 -8.97 3.43 -28.61
N LYS A 204 -8.00 4.07 -27.95
CA LYS A 204 -8.21 5.30 -27.17
C LYS A 204 -8.48 6.51 -28.04
N SER A 205 -8.00 6.55 -29.27
CA SER A 205 -8.17 7.66 -30.21
C SER A 205 -9.45 7.59 -31.05
N ARG A 206 -10.23 6.48 -30.97
CA ARG A 206 -11.50 6.40 -31.69
C ARG A 206 -12.53 7.29 -30.97
N PRO A 207 -13.14 8.27 -31.67
CA PRO A 207 -14.27 9.01 -31.11
C PRO A 207 -15.41 8.03 -30.83
N PHE A 208 -16.06 8.21 -29.69
CA PHE A 208 -17.28 7.48 -29.37
C PHE A 208 -18.31 7.74 -30.45
N SER A 209 -18.75 6.70 -31.14
CA SER A 209 -19.85 6.74 -32.10
C SER A 209 -21.18 6.65 -31.33
#